data_8f7423b55fa7e11c224a31546f229cc9
#
_entry.id   8f7423b55fa7e11c224a31546f229cc9
#
_cell.length_a   1.000
_cell.length_b   1.000
_cell.length_c   1.000
_cell.angle_alpha   90.00
_cell.angle_beta   90.00
_cell.angle_gamma   90.00
#
_symmetry.space_group_name_H-M   'P 1'
#
loop_
_entity.id
_entity.type
_entity.pdbx_description
1 polymer ?
#
loop_
_entity_poly.entity_id
_entity_poly.type
_entity_poly.pdbx_seq_one_letter_code
_entity_poly.pdbx_strand_id
1 'polypeptide(L)'
;MKNYSEDPNRQYHIQTAKGEIGKYVIMPGDPKRCVKIAQYLDNPVLIADNREYVTYTGTLDQVKVSVTSTGIGGPSAAIAMEELCRCGADTFIRIGTCGGMQTDVKSGDIVVSTGAIRMEGTSREYAPIEFPAVPDLTVTNALVKAVKSKGYPFHTGVVQCKDSFYGHRERA
;
A
#
# COMPACT_ATOMS: atom_id res chain seq x y z
N MET A 1 -2.24 -0.80 23.16
CA MET A 1 -1.79 -2.18 22.86
C MET A 1 -0.35 -2.31 23.32
N LYS A 2 0.03 -3.42 23.96
CA LYS A 2 1.39 -3.64 24.47
C LYS A 2 2.35 -3.83 23.28
N ASN A 3 3.47 -3.11 23.29
CA ASN A 3 4.55 -3.31 22.31
C ASN A 3 5.42 -4.50 22.78
N TYR A 4 5.61 -5.49 21.93
CA TYR A 4 6.42 -6.67 22.19
C TYR A 4 7.81 -6.61 21.53
N SER A 5 8.18 -5.48 20.95
CA SER A 5 9.53 -5.27 20.39
C SER A 5 10.59 -5.33 21.51
N GLU A 6 11.76 -5.85 21.21
CA GLU A 6 12.94 -5.81 22.12
C GLU A 6 13.36 -4.37 22.41
N ASP A 7 13.30 -3.49 21.38
CA ASP A 7 13.43 -2.04 21.55
C ASP A 7 12.02 -1.44 21.70
N PRO A 8 11.67 -0.88 22.87
CA PRO A 8 10.33 -0.33 23.11
C PRO A 8 10.00 0.89 22.23
N ASN A 9 11.00 1.51 21.60
CA ASN A 9 10.80 2.64 20.67
C ASN A 9 10.46 2.18 19.25
N ARG A 10 10.70 0.91 18.90
CA ARG A 10 10.45 0.34 17.59
C ARG A 10 9.17 -0.47 17.57
N GLN A 11 8.46 -0.43 16.44
CA GLN A 11 7.29 -1.28 16.22
C GLN A 11 7.72 -2.75 16.08
N TYR A 12 6.89 -3.67 16.56
CA TYR A 12 7.27 -5.07 16.68
C TYR A 12 7.51 -5.75 15.31
N HIS A 13 6.63 -5.52 14.33
CA HIS A 13 6.75 -6.21 13.04
C HIS A 13 7.61 -5.44 12.05
N ILE A 14 7.35 -4.15 11.85
CA ILE A 14 8.05 -3.36 10.83
C ILE A 14 9.41 -2.81 11.30
N GLN A 15 9.73 -2.91 12.59
CA GLN A 15 11.00 -2.47 13.20
C GLN A 15 11.38 -1.03 12.86
N THR A 16 10.39 -0.13 12.79
CA THR A 16 10.58 1.30 12.59
C THR A 16 10.17 2.10 13.82
N ALA A 17 10.67 3.32 13.96
CA ALA A 17 10.39 4.23 15.06
C ALA A 17 9.81 5.56 14.59
N LYS A 18 9.24 6.32 15.55
CA LYS A 18 8.78 7.68 15.28
C LYS A 18 9.95 8.56 14.81
N GLY A 19 9.68 9.40 13.79
CA GLY A 19 10.68 10.28 13.19
C GLY A 19 11.48 9.62 12.06
N GLU A 20 11.54 8.30 11.97
CA GLU A 20 12.17 7.58 10.85
C GLU A 20 11.29 7.56 9.60
N ILE A 21 9.97 7.64 9.77
CA ILE A 21 8.96 7.47 8.71
C ILE A 21 8.40 8.82 8.27
N GLY A 22 8.16 8.96 6.97
CA GLY A 22 7.44 10.10 6.40
C GLY A 22 5.93 9.99 6.60
N LYS A 23 5.22 11.12 6.45
CA LYS A 23 3.75 11.12 6.46
C LYS A 23 3.16 10.33 5.30
N TYR A 24 3.80 10.38 4.14
CA TYR A 24 3.41 9.67 2.92
C TYR A 24 4.16 8.36 2.82
N VAL A 25 3.44 7.25 2.67
CA VAL A 25 4.04 5.93 2.54
C VAL A 25 3.55 5.24 1.27
N ILE A 26 4.49 4.86 0.41
CA ILE A 26 4.24 4.03 -0.77
C ILE A 26 4.37 2.57 -0.34
N MET A 27 3.36 1.75 -0.65
CA MET A 27 3.28 0.38 -0.15
C MET A 27 3.23 -0.66 -1.29
N PRO A 28 4.38 -1.16 -1.79
CA PRO A 28 4.40 -2.33 -2.64
C PRO A 28 4.15 -3.62 -1.84
N GLY A 29 3.70 -4.69 -2.49
CA GLY A 29 3.61 -6.01 -1.83
C GLY A 29 4.98 -6.67 -1.66
N ASP A 30 5.75 -6.72 -2.74
CA ASP A 30 7.06 -7.38 -2.79
C ASP A 30 8.16 -6.50 -2.17
N PRO A 31 8.92 -7.00 -1.17
CA PRO A 31 10.07 -6.29 -0.58
C PRO A 31 11.10 -5.83 -1.61
N LYS A 32 11.35 -6.62 -2.66
CA LYS A 32 12.31 -6.29 -3.73
C LYS A 32 11.91 -5.04 -4.53
N ARG A 33 10.64 -4.63 -4.48
CA ARG A 33 10.21 -3.38 -5.11
C ARG A 33 10.51 -2.15 -4.27
N CYS A 34 10.72 -2.29 -2.97
CA CYS A 34 11.02 -1.14 -2.10
C CYS A 34 12.30 -0.42 -2.54
N VAL A 35 13.38 -1.15 -2.79
CA VAL A 35 14.63 -0.54 -3.27
C VAL A 35 14.47 0.14 -4.62
N LYS A 36 13.69 -0.45 -5.54
CA LYS A 36 13.44 0.14 -6.86
C LYS A 36 12.63 1.43 -6.77
N ILE A 37 11.62 1.48 -5.90
CA ILE A 37 10.81 2.68 -5.68
C ILE A 37 11.62 3.74 -4.94
N ALA A 38 12.41 3.34 -3.96
CA ALA A 38 13.25 4.25 -3.19
C ALA A 38 14.28 5.01 -4.05
N GLN A 39 14.69 4.44 -5.19
CA GLN A 39 15.59 5.13 -6.15
C GLN A 39 15.00 6.43 -6.75
N TYR A 40 13.69 6.64 -6.64
CA TYR A 40 13.03 7.87 -7.06
C TYR A 40 12.98 8.94 -5.96
N LEU A 41 13.49 8.63 -4.76
CA LEU A 41 13.60 9.56 -3.64
C LEU A 41 15.03 10.12 -3.57
N ASP A 42 15.16 11.32 -3.03
CA ASP A 42 16.46 11.90 -2.72
C ASP A 42 16.98 11.29 -1.41
N ASN A 43 18.26 10.90 -1.43
CA ASN A 43 18.99 10.33 -0.28
C ASN A 43 18.22 9.20 0.45
N PRO A 44 17.77 8.15 -0.24
CA PRO A 44 17.02 7.08 0.38
C PRO A 44 17.91 6.26 1.33
N VAL A 45 17.41 6.00 2.52
CA VAL A 45 18.08 5.20 3.56
C VAL A 45 17.21 3.98 3.87
N LEU A 46 17.85 2.81 3.98
CA LEU A 46 17.19 1.61 4.52
C LEU A 46 16.98 1.82 6.02
N ILE A 47 15.73 1.81 6.46
CA ILE A 47 15.34 1.99 7.86
C ILE A 47 15.23 0.65 8.59
N ALA A 48 14.60 -0.32 7.93
CA ALA A 48 14.40 -1.66 8.49
C ALA A 48 14.24 -2.70 7.37
N ASP A 49 14.69 -3.91 7.67
CA ASP A 49 14.46 -5.12 6.87
C ASP A 49 14.13 -6.25 7.85
N ASN A 50 12.84 -6.50 8.04
CA ASN A 50 12.36 -7.50 8.99
C ASN A 50 11.13 -8.23 8.44
N ARG A 51 11.18 -9.54 8.41
CA ARG A 51 10.11 -10.39 7.83
C ARG A 51 9.84 -10.00 6.37
N GLU A 52 8.57 -9.80 6.02
CA GLU A 52 8.11 -9.27 4.74
C GLU A 52 8.16 -7.74 4.62
N TYR A 53 8.59 -7.05 5.68
CA TYR A 53 8.59 -5.59 5.76
C TYR A 53 9.98 -5.01 5.54
N VAL A 54 10.18 -4.43 4.38
CA VAL A 54 11.38 -3.65 4.06
C VAL A 54 10.98 -2.20 3.94
N THR A 55 11.65 -1.32 4.70
CA THR A 55 11.32 0.11 4.73
C THR A 55 12.51 0.95 4.32
N TYR A 56 12.30 1.80 3.33
CA TYR A 56 13.20 2.90 2.96
C TYR A 56 12.53 4.24 3.24
N THR A 57 13.32 5.23 3.64
CA THR A 57 12.86 6.62 3.77
C THR A 57 13.84 7.55 3.08
N GLY A 58 13.32 8.49 2.34
CA GLY A 58 14.05 9.57 1.68
C GLY A 58 13.19 10.82 1.58
N THR A 59 13.55 11.72 0.67
CA THR A 59 12.74 12.91 0.39
C THR A 59 12.33 12.98 -1.07
N LEU A 60 11.22 13.63 -1.31
CA LEU A 60 10.74 14.02 -2.64
C LEU A 60 10.25 15.45 -2.55
N ASP A 61 10.82 16.36 -3.33
CA ASP A 61 10.54 17.80 -3.25
C ASP A 61 10.61 18.32 -1.79
N GLN A 62 11.65 17.91 -1.05
CA GLN A 62 11.91 18.24 0.36
C GLN A 62 10.90 17.66 1.36
N VAL A 63 9.93 16.86 0.90
CA VAL A 63 8.97 16.16 1.76
C VAL A 63 9.48 14.76 2.07
N LYS A 64 9.48 14.38 3.35
CA LYS A 64 9.86 13.03 3.77
C LYS A 64 8.81 12.02 3.29
N VAL A 65 9.27 11.03 2.53
CA VAL A 65 8.46 9.93 1.98
C VAL A 65 9.09 8.60 2.35
N SER A 66 8.27 7.65 2.73
CA SER A 66 8.71 6.28 2.99
C SER A 66 8.14 5.29 1.98
N VAL A 67 8.85 4.19 1.82
CA VAL A 67 8.42 3.04 1.03
C VAL A 67 8.49 1.82 1.93
N THR A 68 7.37 1.15 2.17
CA THR A 68 7.33 -0.04 3.04
C THR A 68 6.58 -1.16 2.34
N SER A 69 7.18 -2.35 2.25
CA SER A 69 6.49 -3.53 1.70
C SER A 69 5.44 -4.06 2.67
N THR A 70 4.40 -4.66 2.11
CA THR A 70 3.30 -5.23 2.89
C THR A 70 3.35 -6.75 2.98
N GLY A 71 4.18 -7.41 2.15
CA GLY A 71 4.01 -8.84 1.91
C GLY A 71 2.70 -9.14 1.16
N ILE A 72 2.19 -10.34 1.31
CA ILE A 72 0.98 -10.82 0.66
C ILE A 72 -0.15 -10.91 1.68
N GLY A 73 -1.29 -10.33 1.32
CA GLY A 73 -2.55 -10.48 2.04
C GLY A 73 -2.93 -9.32 2.95
N GLY A 74 -4.21 -9.29 3.28
CA GLY A 74 -4.82 -8.26 4.14
C GLY A 74 -4.21 -8.16 5.53
N PRO A 75 -4.03 -9.30 6.25
CA PRO A 75 -3.46 -9.27 7.61
C PRO A 75 -2.09 -8.62 7.68
N SER A 76 -1.19 -8.98 6.77
CA SER A 76 0.16 -8.41 6.70
C SER A 76 0.13 -6.91 6.35
N ALA A 77 -0.71 -6.51 5.40
CA ALA A 77 -0.87 -5.10 5.05
C ALA A 77 -1.45 -4.28 6.22
N ALA A 78 -2.44 -4.82 6.94
CA ALA A 78 -3.05 -4.16 8.09
C ALA A 78 -2.03 -3.94 9.22
N ILE A 79 -1.21 -4.93 9.54
CA ILE A 79 -0.11 -4.78 10.52
C ILE A 79 0.82 -3.64 10.12
N ALA A 80 1.27 -3.60 8.86
CA ALA A 80 2.16 -2.55 8.39
C ALA A 80 1.52 -1.17 8.53
N MET A 81 0.27 -0.99 8.10
CA MET A 81 -0.44 0.29 8.18
C MET A 81 -0.62 0.77 9.62
N GLU A 82 -1.06 -0.12 10.52
CA GLU A 82 -1.23 0.19 11.95
C GLU A 82 0.08 0.68 12.59
N GLU A 83 1.17 -0.04 12.34
CA GLU A 83 2.46 0.28 12.92
C GLU A 83 3.07 1.54 12.30
N LEU A 84 2.88 1.76 10.99
CA LEU A 84 3.29 3.00 10.31
C LEU A 84 2.50 4.22 10.83
N CYS A 85 1.20 4.09 11.09
CA CYS A 85 0.39 5.15 11.70
C CYS A 85 0.95 5.55 13.08
N ARG A 86 1.36 4.57 13.89
CA ARG A 86 2.01 4.84 15.19
C ARG A 86 3.35 5.56 15.06
N CYS A 87 4.03 5.40 13.93
CA CYS A 87 5.27 6.11 13.59
C CYS A 87 5.04 7.50 13.01
N GLY A 88 3.77 7.88 12.71
CA GLY A 88 3.38 9.20 12.22
C GLY A 88 3.02 9.28 10.75
N ALA A 89 2.87 8.14 10.06
CA ALA A 89 2.31 8.11 8.72
C ALA A 89 0.79 8.38 8.76
N ASP A 90 0.27 9.11 7.77
CA ASP A 90 -1.15 9.44 7.65
C ASP A 90 -1.71 9.27 6.24
N THR A 91 -0.85 9.08 5.25
CA THR A 91 -1.26 8.93 3.84
C THR A 91 -0.57 7.73 3.21
N PHE A 92 -1.37 6.81 2.68
CA PHE A 92 -0.89 5.55 2.13
C PHE A 92 -1.27 5.40 0.65
N ILE A 93 -0.29 5.05 -0.19
CA ILE A 93 -0.49 4.76 -1.61
C ILE A 93 -0.05 3.33 -1.86
N ARG A 94 -1.02 2.42 -2.05
CA ARG A 94 -0.73 1.02 -2.39
C ARG A 94 -0.39 0.89 -3.87
N ILE A 95 0.77 0.31 -4.17
CA ILE A 95 1.18 -0.02 -5.53
C ILE A 95 1.23 -1.52 -5.70
N GLY A 96 0.39 -2.04 -6.58
CA GLY A 96 0.29 -3.47 -6.84
C GLY A 96 0.08 -3.78 -8.30
N THR A 97 -0.11 -5.06 -8.59
CA THR A 97 -0.59 -5.57 -9.87
C THR A 97 -1.98 -6.13 -9.68
N CYS A 98 -2.82 -6.04 -10.71
CA CYS A 98 -4.15 -6.62 -10.72
C CYS A 98 -4.44 -7.28 -12.07
N GLY A 99 -5.42 -8.16 -12.11
CA GLY A 99 -5.97 -8.68 -13.35
C GLY A 99 -7.02 -7.73 -13.91
N GLY A 100 -6.99 -7.50 -15.21
CA GLY A 100 -8.09 -6.81 -15.90
C GLY A 100 -9.32 -7.72 -16.00
N MET A 101 -10.47 -7.23 -15.55
CA MET A 101 -11.75 -7.96 -15.62
C MET A 101 -12.56 -7.58 -16.85
N GLN A 102 -12.29 -6.42 -17.44
CA GLN A 102 -12.96 -5.89 -18.61
C GLN A 102 -12.09 -6.06 -19.85
N THR A 103 -12.72 -6.20 -21.01
CA THR A 103 -12.01 -6.51 -22.27
C THR A 103 -11.20 -5.36 -22.83
N ASP A 104 -11.49 -4.13 -22.41
CA ASP A 104 -10.77 -2.90 -22.77
C ASP A 104 -9.53 -2.64 -21.92
N VAL A 105 -9.42 -3.29 -20.75
CA VAL A 105 -8.22 -3.19 -19.88
C VAL A 105 -7.11 -4.08 -20.43
N LYS A 106 -6.02 -3.48 -20.87
CA LYS A 106 -4.90 -4.21 -21.48
C LYS A 106 -3.75 -4.39 -20.48
N SER A 107 -2.89 -5.38 -20.77
CA SER A 107 -1.66 -5.57 -19.99
C SER A 107 -0.76 -4.34 -20.11
N GLY A 108 -0.35 -3.81 -18.96
CA GLY A 108 0.46 -2.59 -18.87
C GLY A 108 -0.34 -1.31 -18.63
N ASP A 109 -1.67 -1.35 -18.73
CA ASP A 109 -2.51 -0.22 -18.36
C ASP A 109 -2.46 0.02 -16.85
N ILE A 110 -2.61 1.28 -16.45
CA ILE A 110 -2.69 1.66 -15.05
C ILE A 110 -4.15 1.67 -14.60
N VAL A 111 -4.42 1.09 -13.44
CA VAL A 111 -5.74 1.17 -12.81
C VAL A 111 -5.65 2.02 -11.56
N VAL A 112 -6.38 3.15 -11.53
CA VAL A 112 -6.57 3.94 -10.31
C VAL A 112 -7.91 3.55 -9.69
N SER A 113 -7.85 2.86 -8.56
CA SER A 113 -9.04 2.35 -7.87
C SER A 113 -9.87 3.49 -7.28
N THR A 114 -11.19 3.44 -7.50
CA THR A 114 -12.18 4.34 -6.91
C THR A 114 -13.03 3.67 -5.82
N GLY A 115 -12.80 2.39 -5.58
CA GLY A 115 -13.44 1.60 -4.54
C GLY A 115 -12.98 0.15 -4.61
N ALA A 116 -13.29 -0.63 -3.59
CA ALA A 116 -12.97 -2.05 -3.53
C ALA A 116 -14.16 -2.89 -3.04
N ILE A 117 -14.37 -4.03 -3.70
CA ILE A 117 -15.29 -5.06 -3.20
C ILE A 117 -14.55 -5.85 -2.14
N ARG A 118 -15.08 -5.86 -0.93
CA ARG A 118 -14.48 -6.47 0.28
C ARG A 118 -14.83 -7.96 0.38
N MET A 119 -14.14 -8.80 -0.41
CA MET A 119 -14.33 -10.27 -0.40
C MET A 119 -13.23 -10.98 0.40
N GLU A 120 -12.66 -10.33 1.37
CA GLU A 120 -11.62 -10.84 2.26
C GLU A 120 -12.04 -10.70 3.73
N GLY A 121 -11.32 -11.36 4.64
CA GLY A 121 -11.68 -11.39 6.06
C GLY A 121 -11.18 -10.19 6.85
N THR A 122 -9.99 -9.68 6.55
CA THR A 122 -9.28 -8.69 7.39
C THR A 122 -10.08 -7.40 7.55
N SER A 123 -10.59 -6.81 6.47
CA SER A 123 -11.30 -5.54 6.56
C SER A 123 -12.62 -5.64 7.32
N ARG A 124 -13.20 -6.85 7.41
CA ARG A 124 -14.43 -7.09 8.18
C ARG A 124 -14.20 -7.03 9.68
N GLU A 125 -12.98 -7.26 10.14
CA GLU A 125 -12.61 -7.10 11.55
C GLU A 125 -12.45 -5.63 11.94
N TYR A 126 -12.21 -4.74 10.96
CA TYR A 126 -12.08 -3.30 11.17
C TYR A 126 -13.41 -2.55 11.04
N ALA A 127 -14.29 -2.97 10.13
CA ALA A 127 -15.54 -2.29 9.87
C ALA A 127 -16.61 -3.27 9.35
N PRO A 128 -17.91 -3.05 9.61
CA PRO A 128 -18.99 -3.87 9.08
C PRO A 128 -18.96 -3.89 7.56
N ILE A 129 -19.52 -4.95 6.95
CA ILE A 129 -19.41 -5.17 5.49
C ILE A 129 -20.11 -4.05 4.69
N GLU A 130 -21.09 -3.42 5.26
CA GLU A 130 -21.85 -2.31 4.68
C GLU A 130 -21.03 -1.01 4.59
N PHE A 131 -19.94 -0.91 5.39
CA PHE A 131 -19.05 0.25 5.31
C PHE A 131 -18.28 0.23 3.98
N PRO A 132 -18.41 1.26 3.14
CA PRO A 132 -17.81 1.25 1.81
C PRO A 132 -16.29 1.36 1.87
N ALA A 133 -15.60 0.52 1.08
CA ALA A 133 -14.17 0.62 0.87
C ALA A 133 -13.89 1.59 -0.28
N VAL A 134 -13.82 2.87 0.02
CA VAL A 134 -13.52 3.95 -0.93
C VAL A 134 -12.19 4.63 -0.55
N PRO A 135 -11.35 4.99 -1.52
CA PRO A 135 -10.12 5.70 -1.26
C PRO A 135 -10.38 7.18 -0.94
N ASP A 136 -9.38 7.85 -0.38
CA ASP A 136 -9.40 9.31 -0.24
C ASP A 136 -9.50 9.99 -1.62
N LEU A 137 -10.45 10.90 -1.75
CA LEU A 137 -10.74 11.57 -3.02
C LEU A 137 -9.60 12.48 -3.49
N THR A 138 -8.90 13.14 -2.57
CA THR A 138 -7.79 14.04 -2.88
C THR A 138 -6.62 13.27 -3.45
N VAL A 139 -6.25 12.16 -2.79
CA VAL A 139 -5.18 11.26 -3.25
C VAL A 139 -5.55 10.63 -4.60
N THR A 140 -6.79 10.16 -4.75
CA THR A 140 -7.27 9.57 -6.01
C THR A 140 -7.17 10.56 -7.17
N ASN A 141 -7.63 11.79 -6.99
CA ASN A 141 -7.55 12.84 -8.00
C ASN A 141 -6.09 13.19 -8.34
N ALA A 142 -5.20 13.23 -7.34
CA ALA A 142 -3.77 13.45 -7.57
C ALA A 142 -3.14 12.34 -8.40
N LEU A 143 -3.47 11.07 -8.12
CA LEU A 143 -3.00 9.92 -8.89
C LEU A 143 -3.50 9.97 -10.34
N VAL A 144 -4.79 10.24 -10.56
CA VAL A 144 -5.36 10.40 -11.91
C VAL A 144 -4.65 11.52 -12.68
N LYS A 145 -4.43 12.67 -12.05
CA LYS A 145 -3.70 13.79 -12.66
C LYS A 145 -2.27 13.39 -13.04
N ALA A 146 -1.57 12.69 -12.14
CA ALA A 146 -0.20 12.22 -12.36
C ALA A 146 -0.10 11.25 -13.54
N VAL A 147 -1.00 10.25 -13.61
CA VAL A 147 -1.02 9.29 -14.71
C VAL A 147 -1.32 9.98 -16.05
N LYS A 148 -2.30 10.88 -16.09
CA LYS A 148 -2.62 11.69 -17.28
C LYS A 148 -1.42 12.51 -17.76
N SER A 149 -0.69 13.15 -16.84
CA SER A 149 0.46 13.99 -17.20
C SER A 149 1.62 13.20 -17.80
N LYS A 150 1.68 11.89 -17.52
CA LYS A 150 2.69 10.99 -18.10
C LYS A 150 2.25 10.33 -19.40
N GLY A 151 1.00 10.51 -19.82
CA GLY A 151 0.47 9.94 -21.06
C GLY A 151 0.28 8.42 -21.04
N TYR A 152 0.24 7.79 -19.86
CA TYR A 152 -0.02 6.36 -19.76
C TYR A 152 -1.50 6.04 -20.01
N PRO A 153 -1.81 4.92 -20.69
CA PRO A 153 -3.15 4.38 -20.72
C PRO A 153 -3.59 4.05 -19.28
N PHE A 154 -4.80 4.46 -18.92
CA PHE A 154 -5.30 4.18 -17.57
C PHE A 154 -6.81 4.07 -17.52
N HIS A 155 -7.27 3.37 -16.48
CA HIS A 155 -8.67 3.19 -16.16
C HIS A 155 -8.93 3.63 -14.72
N THR A 156 -10.16 4.03 -14.44
CA THR A 156 -10.66 4.26 -13.08
C THR A 156 -11.85 3.36 -12.84
N GLY A 157 -11.93 2.75 -11.67
CA GLY A 157 -13.04 1.83 -11.40
C GLY A 157 -12.89 1.09 -10.07
N VAL A 158 -13.87 0.24 -9.81
CA VAL A 158 -13.90 -0.59 -8.61
C VAL A 158 -13.05 -1.83 -8.83
N VAL A 159 -12.18 -2.15 -7.87
CA VAL A 159 -11.39 -3.38 -7.84
C VAL A 159 -12.00 -4.38 -6.88
N GLN A 160 -11.63 -5.66 -7.02
CA GLN A 160 -12.00 -6.69 -6.08
C GLN A 160 -10.80 -7.05 -5.20
N CYS A 161 -11.02 -7.08 -3.87
CA CYS A 161 -10.08 -7.61 -2.91
C CYS A 161 -10.57 -8.95 -2.39
N LYS A 162 -9.74 -10.00 -2.43
CA LYS A 162 -10.08 -11.36 -1.98
C LYS A 162 -8.88 -12.07 -1.37
N ASP A 163 -9.11 -13.04 -0.49
CA ASP A 163 -8.06 -13.78 0.19
C ASP A 163 -7.35 -14.81 -0.70
N SER A 164 -8.10 -15.50 -1.56
CA SER A 164 -7.54 -16.56 -2.39
C SER A 164 -7.13 -16.07 -3.77
N PHE A 165 -5.83 -16.13 -4.08
CA PHE A 165 -5.32 -15.76 -5.40
C PHE A 165 -5.80 -16.72 -6.49
N TYR A 166 -5.76 -18.03 -6.23
CA TYR A 166 -6.15 -19.07 -7.18
C TYR A 166 -7.61 -19.52 -7.05
N GLY A 167 -8.32 -19.04 -6.03
CA GLY A 167 -9.72 -19.39 -5.80
C GLY A 167 -10.64 -18.68 -6.80
N HIS A 168 -10.77 -19.21 -7.99
CA HIS A 168 -11.85 -18.86 -8.90
C HIS A 168 -13.08 -19.69 -8.53
N ARG A 169 -14.18 -19.03 -8.14
CA ARG A 169 -15.48 -19.68 -8.25
C ARG A 169 -15.80 -19.68 -9.76
N GLU A 170 -15.65 -20.82 -10.41
CA GLU A 170 -16.32 -21.03 -11.68
C GLU A 170 -17.80 -20.75 -11.42
N ARG A 171 -18.34 -19.75 -12.06
CA ARG A 171 -19.78 -19.58 -12.13
C ARG A 171 -20.24 -20.64 -13.11
N ALA A 172 -20.82 -21.74 -12.58
CA ALA A 172 -21.60 -22.68 -13.33
C ALA A 172 -22.82 -21.97 -13.93
#